data_00f76c7c869f248172b78dabcd0e4d35
#
_entry.id   00f76c7c869f248172b78dabcd0e4d35
#
_cell.length_a   1.000
_cell.length_b   1.000
_cell.length_c   1.000
_cell.angle_alpha   90.00
_cell.angle_beta   90.00
_cell.angle_gamma   90.00
#
_symmetry.space_group_name_H-M   'P 1'
#
loop_
_entity.id
_entity.type
_entity.pdbx_description
1 polymer ?
#
loop_
_entity_poly.entity_id
_entity_poly.type
_entity_poly.pdbx_seq_one_letter_code
_entity_poly.pdbx_strand_id
1 'polypeptide(L)' 'MQVSLDRLPLGIPAVVLQVGCKQELRCRLRDFGLVPGTEVVTRYRSPDRGVTALEFRDTVIALRTRDLKGVRVEWK' A
#
# COMPACT_ATOMS: atom_id res chain seq x y z
N MET A 1 12.51 8.98 -0.40
CA MET A 1 11.49 9.63 0.44
C MET A 1 10.61 8.60 1.09
N GLN A 2 10.20 8.83 2.30
CA GLN A 2 9.30 7.95 3.02
C GLN A 2 7.94 8.63 3.17
N VAL A 3 6.89 7.90 2.83
CA VAL A 3 5.52 8.39 2.96
C VAL A 3 4.62 7.25 3.43
N SER A 4 3.44 7.61 3.89
CA SER A 4 2.37 6.65 4.11
C SER A 4 1.84 6.18 2.75
N LEU A 5 1.51 4.89 2.64
CA LEU A 5 1.11 4.30 1.36
C LEU A 5 -0.12 4.99 0.76
N ASP A 6 -1.01 5.53 1.61
CA ASP A 6 -2.18 6.25 1.14
C ASP A 6 -1.83 7.57 0.42
N ARG A 7 -0.59 8.02 0.54
CA ARG A 7 -0.11 9.26 -0.08
C ARG A 7 0.91 9.04 -1.19
N LEU A 8 1.24 7.80 -1.50
CA LEU A 8 2.19 7.50 -2.56
C LEU A 8 1.63 7.95 -3.91
N PRO A 9 2.38 8.75 -4.70
CA PRO A 9 1.91 9.13 -6.04
C PRO A 9 1.65 7.91 -6.92
N LEU A 10 0.69 8.05 -7.83
CA LEU A 10 0.33 6.97 -8.75
C LEU A 10 1.50 6.63 -9.67
N GLY A 11 1.69 5.35 -9.92
CA GLY A 11 2.69 4.87 -10.86
C GLY A 11 4.13 4.87 -10.38
N ILE A 12 4.38 5.26 -9.13
CA ILE A 12 5.73 5.32 -8.57
C ILE A 12 6.01 4.03 -7.79
N PRO A 13 7.00 3.22 -8.18
CA PRO A 13 7.38 2.03 -7.41
C PRO A 13 7.94 2.44 -6.05
N ALA A 14 7.53 1.74 -5.00
CA ALA A 14 8.02 1.97 -3.66
C ALA A 14 8.18 0.65 -2.93
N VAL A 15 9.02 0.65 -1.90
CA VAL A 15 9.28 -0.53 -1.09
C VAL A 15 8.60 -0.36 0.27
N VAL A 16 7.87 -1.36 0.70
CA VAL A 16 7.22 -1.34 2.01
C VAL A 16 8.28 -1.43 3.09
N LEU A 17 8.27 -0.48 4.02
CA LEU A 17 9.19 -0.44 5.15
C LEU A 17 8.56 -1.05 6.39
N GLN A 18 7.29 -0.72 6.65
CA GLN A 18 6.62 -1.10 7.88
C GLN A 18 5.11 -1.14 7.64
N VAL A 19 4.45 -2.13 8.25
CA VAL A 19 2.99 -2.24 8.22
C VAL A 19 2.49 -2.01 9.63
N GLY A 20 2.17 -0.75 9.96
CA GLY A 20 1.79 -0.32 11.30
C GLY A 20 0.30 -0.12 11.48
N CYS A 21 -0.53 -1.03 10.99
CA CYS A 21 -1.98 -0.95 11.12
C CYS A 21 -2.47 -1.93 12.18
N LYS A 22 -3.79 -1.98 12.38
CA LYS A 22 -4.39 -2.94 13.32
C LYS A 22 -3.96 -4.36 12.96
N GLN A 23 -3.82 -5.20 13.99
CA GLN A 23 -3.32 -6.56 13.81
C GLN A 23 -4.12 -7.36 12.78
N GLU A 24 -5.45 -7.25 12.81
CA GLU A 24 -6.29 -7.97 11.86
C GLU A 24 -6.01 -7.59 10.42
N LEU A 25 -5.92 -6.29 10.17
CA LEU A 25 -5.62 -5.78 8.84
C LEU A 25 -4.20 -6.15 8.42
N ARG A 26 -3.24 -6.06 9.35
CA ARG A 26 -1.85 -6.43 9.09
C ARG A 26 -1.73 -7.89 8.66
N CYS A 27 -2.47 -8.78 9.34
CA CYS A 27 -2.48 -10.20 8.97
C CYS A 27 -3.07 -10.40 7.58
N ARG A 28 -4.14 -9.68 7.24
CA ARG A 28 -4.76 -9.78 5.91
C ARG A 28 -3.80 -9.29 4.83
N LEU A 29 -3.13 -8.16 5.06
CA LEU A 29 -2.17 -7.64 4.10
C LEU A 29 -1.00 -8.59 3.92
N ARG A 30 -0.53 -9.20 5.00
CA ARG A 30 0.53 -10.19 4.95
C ARG A 30 0.11 -11.41 4.13
N ASP A 31 -1.14 -11.84 4.27
CA ASP A 31 -1.66 -12.97 3.51
C ASP A 31 -1.67 -12.68 2.01
N PHE A 32 -1.85 -11.42 1.62
CA PHE A 32 -1.75 -11.01 0.22
C PHE A 32 -0.31 -10.83 -0.24
N GLY A 33 0.65 -10.82 0.69
CA GLY A 33 2.06 -10.62 0.36
C GLY A 33 2.56 -9.20 0.57
N LEU A 34 1.76 -8.33 1.17
CA LEU A 34 2.19 -6.95 1.46
C LEU A 34 2.94 -6.92 2.79
N VAL A 35 4.23 -7.18 2.73
CA VAL A 35 5.11 -7.27 3.89
C VAL A 35 6.32 -6.35 3.69
N PRO A 36 7.06 -6.02 4.76
CA PRO A 36 8.28 -5.22 4.59
C PRO A 36 9.20 -5.83 3.53
N GLY A 37 9.73 -4.98 2.65
CA GLY A 37 10.57 -5.41 1.53
C GLY A 37 9.82 -5.63 0.22
N THR A 38 8.49 -5.66 0.23
CA THR A 38 7.70 -5.84 -0.98
C THR A 38 7.67 -4.55 -1.79
N GLU A 39 7.91 -4.64 -3.10
CA GLU A 39 7.73 -3.50 -4.00
C GLU A 39 6.26 -3.37 -4.35
N VAL A 40 5.75 -2.15 -4.28
CA VAL A 40 4.34 -1.87 -4.53
C VAL A 40 4.22 -0.63 -5.42
N VAL A 41 3.21 -0.64 -6.29
CA VAL A 41 2.88 0.50 -7.14
C VAL A 41 1.40 0.82 -6.94
N THR A 42 1.07 2.09 -6.70
CA THR A 42 -0.32 2.53 -6.66
C THR A 42 -0.78 2.74 -8.10
N ARG A 43 -1.73 1.95 -8.55
CA ARG A 43 -2.22 2.00 -9.93
C ARG A 43 -3.43 2.90 -10.11
N TYR A 44 -4.26 3.02 -9.08
CA TYR A 44 -5.51 3.77 -9.20
C TYR A 44 -5.93 4.27 -7.82
N ARG A 45 -6.52 5.44 -7.82
CA ARG A 45 -7.14 5.98 -6.62
C ARG A 45 -8.46 6.62 -7.04
N SER A 46 -9.56 6.25 -6.38
CA SER A 46 -10.87 6.75 -6.74
C SER A 46 -10.93 8.28 -6.56
N PRO A 47 -11.82 8.98 -7.29
CA PRO A 47 -11.91 10.44 -7.20
C PRO A 47 -12.19 10.95 -5.79
N ASP A 48 -12.96 10.21 -4.98
CA ASP A 48 -13.22 10.56 -3.59
C ASP A 48 -12.13 10.08 -2.64
N ARG A 49 -11.08 9.41 -3.20
CA ARG A 49 -9.95 8.87 -2.46
C ARG A 49 -10.34 7.77 -1.46
N GLY A 50 -11.51 7.17 -1.64
CA GLY A 50 -11.98 6.12 -0.75
C GLY A 50 -11.37 4.75 -1.03
N VAL A 51 -10.97 4.52 -2.28
CA VAL A 51 -10.41 3.22 -2.71
C VAL A 51 -9.10 3.45 -3.43
N THR A 52 -8.11 2.60 -3.13
CA THR A 52 -6.81 2.62 -3.79
C THR A 52 -6.50 1.22 -4.30
N ALA A 53 -6.15 1.10 -5.57
CA ALA A 53 -5.72 -0.17 -6.16
C ALA A 53 -4.20 -0.23 -6.17
N LEU A 54 -3.66 -1.27 -5.55
CA LEU A 54 -2.22 -1.50 -5.44
C LEU A 54 -1.83 -2.70 -6.29
N GLU A 55 -0.69 -2.60 -6.94
CA GLU A 55 -0.10 -3.72 -7.65
C GLU A 55 1.18 -4.16 -6.95
N PHE A 56 1.27 -5.44 -6.63
CA PHE A 56 2.48 -6.06 -6.10
C PHE A 56 2.43 -7.56 -6.40
N ARG A 57 3.60 -8.15 -6.71
CA ARG A 57 3.72 -9.59 -6.99
C ARG A 57 2.76 -10.04 -8.10
N ASP A 58 2.62 -9.24 -9.15
CA ASP A 58 1.76 -9.52 -10.31
C ASP A 58 0.28 -9.62 -9.95
N THR A 59 -0.11 -9.04 -8.82
CA THR A 59 -1.50 -9.04 -8.35
C THR A 59 -1.93 -7.60 -8.12
N VAL A 60 -3.17 -7.27 -8.49
CA VAL A 60 -3.76 -5.97 -8.20
C VAL A 60 -4.87 -6.15 -7.19
N ILE A 61 -4.80 -5.42 -6.09
CA ILE A 61 -5.77 -5.49 -5.00
C ILE A 61 -6.31 -4.10 -4.72
N ALA A 62 -7.63 -3.98 -4.60
CA ALA A 62 -8.27 -2.71 -4.22
C ALA A 62 -8.53 -2.73 -2.71
N LEU A 63 -8.07 -1.70 -2.03
CA LEU A 63 -8.21 -1.56 -0.59
C LEU A 63 -8.78 -0.19 -0.26
N ARG A 64 -9.36 -0.06 0.92
CA ARG A 64 -9.81 1.25 1.40
C ARG A 64 -8.57 2.10 1.68
N THR A 65 -8.56 3.31 1.15
CA THR A 65 -7.41 4.21 1.30
C THR A 65 -7.08 4.44 2.78
N ARG A 66 -8.08 4.57 3.63
CA ARG A 66 -7.88 4.77 5.07
C ARG A 66 -7.12 3.63 5.74
N ASP A 67 -7.22 2.41 5.18
CA ASP A 67 -6.54 1.26 5.75
C ASP A 67 -5.05 1.26 5.43
N LEU A 68 -4.61 2.10 4.51
CA LEU A 68 -3.20 2.19 4.11
C LEU A 68 -2.42 3.22 4.91
N LYS A 69 -3.06 3.98 5.78
CA LYS A 69 -2.41 5.06 6.52
C LYS A 69 -1.29 4.57 7.43
N GLY A 70 -1.39 3.34 7.93
CA GLY A 70 -0.36 2.77 8.79
C GLY A 70 0.78 2.09 8.05
N VAL A 71 0.73 2.04 6.72
CA VAL A 71 1.76 1.39 5.93
C VAL A 71 2.77 2.43 5.44
N ARG A 72 4.04 2.27 5.85
CA ARG A 72 5.11 3.18 5.44
C ARG A 72 5.87 2.58 4.27
N VAL A 73 6.13 3.40 3.27
CA VAL A 73 6.88 2.99 2.08
C VAL A 73 7.99 3.99 1.79
N GLU A 74 9.01 3.53 1.06
CA GLU A 74 10.12 4.37 0.61
C GLU A 74 10.19 4.35 -0.91
N TRP A 75 10.40 5.53 -1.51
CA TRP A 75 10.56 5.68 -2.94
C TRP A 75 11.58 6.76 -3.24
N LYS A 76 12.13 6.72 -4.43
CA LYS A 76 13.15 7.70 -4.85
C LYS A 76 12.53 8.86 -5.60
#